data_603f860e3be19dfd3899777516ad89f4
#
_entry.id   603f860e3be19dfd3899777516ad89f4
#
_cell.length_a   1.000
_cell.length_b   1.000
_cell.length_c   1.000
_cell.angle_alpha   90.00
_cell.angle_beta   90.00
_cell.angle_gamma   90.00
#
_symmetry.space_group_name_H-M   'P 1'
#
loop_
_entity.id
_entity.type
_entity.pdbx_description
1 polymer ?
#
loop_
_entity_poly.entity_id
_entity_poly.type
_entity_poly.pdbx_seq_one_letter_code
_entity_poly.pdbx_strand_id
1 'polypeptide(L)'
;MQQVISDESIAIDPASKALKTLITVLAVAMSLYHMYVAGFGPPEAVIFRGTHLMFALGLVFLLYPSSSKGGVAARSYDMLLLVMGIAAIAHIFIDYENFTRRIIYIDELSKTDLFYSFVMVVIVLEGTRRVIGWALPVTAMIFIAYTAFFTQIKLPVLMEQLYFSTEGIFGSTLGVSASYVMLFVIFGAFMEKSGTGQLFMDFAMSITGKYAGGPGKVAVVSSSLFGTVSGSAVANVMVDGPITIPLMKRTGFRPSFAAAVESVASTGGQLMPPVMGAAAFVMAEFLAVPYAQVALWAVIPALLYYASVFFAVHFEAKRYKLAGVPLSELPRFKQVMLERGHLFIPIFIILFGLFLGFSAPLCALIAAISCLPVALMRKLTRTGITWMTVIQALEDGARSALSVAMACACAGLVIGCVTITGLGIVFTQVVIELANNSLFLALLLTALAGIVLGMGMPTTPAYIVMVSLLVPAVIKLGVDAPSAHMFALYFAILSAITPPVALAVFAAAALAKANMWETGFAAMRAAAPAYIVPFMFVYEPTLLLIFKDDTSYITVLWSVLTALIGVIALAGGFFGWLVGYATITHRVLLLIAAACLIKPGLITDVIGFGIMATVALLQWNNTKRATV
;
A
#
# COMPACT_ATOMS: atom_id res chain seq x y z
N MET A 1 17.99 2.42 -4.59
CA MET A 1 19.05 2.58 -5.60
C MET A 1 19.07 1.31 -6.44
N GLN A 2 18.09 1.18 -7.36
CA GLN A 2 18.04 0.08 -8.34
C GLN A 2 18.86 0.52 -9.54
N GLN A 3 20.00 -0.14 -9.78
CA GLN A 3 20.67 -0.05 -11.07
C GLN A 3 19.80 -0.79 -12.09
N VAL A 4 19.23 -0.04 -13.00
CA VAL A 4 18.68 -0.54 -14.26
C VAL A 4 19.85 -1.22 -14.99
N ILE A 5 19.80 -2.53 -15.08
CA ILE A 5 20.70 -3.29 -15.94
C ILE A 5 20.15 -3.13 -17.35
N SER A 6 20.70 -2.17 -18.09
CA SER A 6 20.53 -2.10 -19.54
C SER A 6 21.23 -3.31 -20.17
N ASP A 7 20.53 -4.01 -21.05
CA ASP A 7 21.07 -5.07 -21.91
C ASP A 7 22.15 -4.49 -22.84
N GLU A 8 23.39 -4.53 -22.42
CA GLU A 8 24.53 -4.46 -23.33
C GLU A 8 25.19 -5.83 -23.38
N SER A 9 25.38 -6.32 -24.58
CA SER A 9 25.97 -7.59 -24.99
C SER A 9 27.40 -7.78 -24.47
N ILE A 10 27.52 -8.13 -23.18
CA ILE A 10 28.72 -8.70 -22.59
C ILE A 10 28.58 -10.23 -22.72
N ALA A 11 29.58 -10.91 -23.22
CA ALA A 11 29.62 -12.36 -23.25
C ALA A 11 29.28 -12.92 -21.86
N ILE A 12 28.07 -13.47 -21.73
CA ILE A 12 27.50 -13.87 -20.43
C ILE A 12 28.29 -15.13 -20.00
N ASP A 13 29.05 -15.01 -18.94
CA ASP A 13 29.69 -16.11 -18.23
C ASP A 13 28.66 -17.25 -18.02
N PRO A 14 28.97 -18.51 -18.40
CA PRO A 14 28.09 -19.66 -18.23
C PRO A 14 27.53 -19.81 -16.82
N ALA A 15 28.32 -19.47 -15.78
CA ALA A 15 27.88 -19.43 -14.39
C ALA A 15 26.76 -18.38 -14.14
N SER A 16 26.82 -17.23 -14.80
CA SER A 16 25.78 -16.19 -14.76
C SER A 16 24.48 -16.67 -15.42
N LYS A 17 24.58 -17.46 -16.51
CA LYS A 17 23.41 -18.01 -17.21
C LYS A 17 22.71 -19.09 -16.37
N ALA A 18 23.46 -19.99 -15.74
CA ALA A 18 22.92 -21.02 -14.85
C ALA A 18 22.23 -20.42 -13.64
N LEU A 19 22.81 -19.37 -13.03
CA LEU A 19 22.19 -18.66 -11.91
C LEU A 19 20.87 -17.98 -12.31
N LYS A 20 20.83 -17.30 -13.46
CA LYS A 20 19.60 -16.70 -13.99
C LYS A 20 18.50 -17.75 -14.18
N THR A 21 18.86 -18.89 -14.79
CA THR A 21 17.90 -19.99 -14.98
C THR A 21 17.40 -20.55 -13.65
N LEU A 22 18.27 -20.73 -12.66
CA LEU A 22 17.89 -21.20 -11.32
C LEU A 22 16.90 -20.23 -10.65
N ILE A 23 17.16 -18.92 -10.70
CA ILE A 23 16.27 -17.88 -10.16
C ILE A 23 14.91 -17.96 -10.85
N THR A 24 14.86 -18.02 -12.19
CA THR A 24 13.59 -18.12 -12.93
C THR A 24 12.84 -19.39 -12.54
N VAL A 25 13.52 -20.54 -12.44
CA VAL A 25 12.88 -21.81 -12.04
C VAL A 25 12.30 -21.72 -10.62
N LEU A 26 13.06 -21.19 -9.66
CA LEU A 26 12.57 -21.02 -8.27
C LEU A 26 11.41 -20.03 -8.19
N ALA A 27 11.47 -18.91 -8.91
CA ALA A 27 10.41 -17.92 -8.93
C ALA A 27 9.12 -18.47 -9.55
N VAL A 28 9.23 -19.17 -10.67
CA VAL A 28 8.09 -19.83 -11.31
C VAL A 28 7.52 -20.94 -10.43
N ALA A 29 8.39 -21.76 -9.81
CA ALA A 29 7.97 -22.79 -8.86
C ALA A 29 7.21 -22.21 -7.66
N MET A 30 7.71 -21.10 -7.08
CA MET A 30 7.02 -20.38 -6.02
C MET A 30 5.62 -19.94 -6.47
N SER A 31 5.51 -19.30 -7.63
CA SER A 31 4.23 -18.83 -8.16
C SER A 31 3.25 -19.97 -8.41
N LEU A 32 3.70 -21.04 -9.05
CA LEU A 32 2.87 -22.23 -9.35
C LEU A 32 2.42 -22.94 -8.07
N TYR A 33 3.30 -23.06 -7.06
CA TYR A 33 2.94 -23.64 -5.77
C TYR A 33 1.79 -22.87 -5.11
N HIS A 34 1.86 -21.54 -5.05
CA HIS A 34 0.81 -20.74 -4.43
C HIS A 34 -0.49 -20.73 -5.26
N MET A 35 -0.40 -20.77 -6.59
CA MET A 35 -1.58 -20.94 -7.45
C MET A 35 -2.25 -22.31 -7.21
N TYR A 36 -1.44 -23.37 -7.06
CA TYR A 36 -1.96 -24.69 -6.71
C TYR A 36 -2.69 -24.69 -5.36
N VAL A 37 -2.04 -24.11 -4.33
CA VAL A 37 -2.63 -23.99 -2.99
C VAL A 37 -3.93 -23.19 -2.99
N ALA A 38 -4.01 -22.12 -3.76
CA ALA A 38 -5.24 -21.32 -3.87
C ALA A 38 -6.41 -22.08 -4.51
N GLY A 39 -6.10 -23.02 -5.42
CA GLY A 39 -7.11 -23.84 -6.09
C GLY A 39 -7.55 -25.08 -5.31
N PHE A 40 -6.62 -25.71 -4.57
CA PHE A 40 -6.83 -27.02 -3.94
C PHE A 40 -6.82 -26.99 -2.40
N GLY A 41 -6.51 -25.84 -1.80
CA GLY A 41 -6.42 -25.65 -0.36
C GLY A 41 -4.98 -25.69 0.17
N PRO A 42 -4.70 -24.95 1.27
CA PRO A 42 -3.41 -24.93 1.89
C PRO A 42 -3.13 -26.20 2.69
N PRO A 43 -1.86 -26.63 2.76
CA PRO A 43 -1.44 -27.58 3.77
C PRO A 43 -1.56 -26.95 5.17
N GLU A 44 -1.08 -27.66 6.18
CA GLU A 44 -1.04 -27.15 7.55
C GLU A 44 -0.32 -25.78 7.62
N ALA A 45 -0.79 -24.90 8.50
CA ALA A 45 -0.43 -23.47 8.50
C ALA A 45 1.07 -23.20 8.59
N VAL A 46 1.79 -23.90 9.48
CA VAL A 46 3.22 -23.69 9.69
C VAL A 46 4.03 -24.24 8.51
N ILE A 47 3.61 -25.36 7.93
CA ILE A 47 4.23 -25.93 6.73
C ILE A 47 4.04 -24.99 5.54
N PHE A 48 2.83 -24.44 5.36
CA PHE A 48 2.55 -23.49 4.28
C PHE A 48 3.39 -22.22 4.40
N ARG A 49 3.39 -21.61 5.59
CA ARG A 49 4.14 -20.38 5.90
C ARG A 49 5.64 -20.61 5.79
N GLY A 50 6.14 -21.74 6.29
CA GLY A 50 7.54 -22.13 6.21
C GLY A 50 7.99 -22.36 4.76
N THR A 51 7.18 -23.05 3.94
CA THR A 51 7.45 -23.25 2.51
C THR A 51 7.49 -21.92 1.76
N HIS A 52 6.55 -21.01 2.04
CA HIS A 52 6.56 -19.66 1.47
C HIS A 52 7.85 -18.90 1.82
N LEU A 53 8.25 -18.94 3.09
CA LEU A 53 9.47 -18.28 3.55
C LEU A 53 10.73 -18.93 2.98
N MET A 54 10.73 -20.25 2.80
CA MET A 54 11.85 -20.98 2.17
C MET A 54 12.07 -20.53 0.73
N PHE A 55 11.02 -20.42 -0.08
CA PHE A 55 11.10 -19.85 -1.42
C PHE A 55 11.58 -18.39 -1.39
N ALA A 56 11.02 -17.58 -0.49
CA ALA A 56 11.39 -16.17 -0.36
C ALA A 56 12.87 -16.00 -0.01
N LEU A 57 13.39 -16.71 1.00
CA LEU A 57 14.81 -16.68 1.38
C LEU A 57 15.70 -17.18 0.24
N GLY A 58 15.29 -18.26 -0.46
CA GLY A 58 15.99 -18.78 -1.63
C GLY A 58 16.19 -17.70 -2.68
N LEU A 59 15.12 -17.01 -3.05
CA LEU A 59 15.18 -15.94 -4.04
C LEU A 59 15.91 -14.69 -3.52
N VAL A 60 15.73 -14.33 -2.26
CA VAL A 60 16.36 -13.15 -1.67
C VAL A 60 17.88 -13.26 -1.68
N PHE A 61 18.44 -14.36 -1.21
CA PHE A 61 19.91 -14.52 -1.16
C PHE A 61 20.54 -14.73 -2.53
N LEU A 62 19.77 -15.17 -3.52
CA LEU A 62 20.24 -15.28 -4.91
C LEU A 62 20.15 -13.94 -5.68
N LEU A 63 19.11 -13.12 -5.40
CA LEU A 63 18.84 -11.86 -6.11
C LEU A 63 19.53 -10.64 -5.50
N TYR A 64 19.71 -10.63 -4.17
CA TYR A 64 20.22 -9.49 -3.41
C TYR A 64 21.56 -9.86 -2.74
N PRO A 65 22.69 -9.79 -3.47
CA PRO A 65 24.00 -10.19 -2.95
C PRO A 65 24.47 -9.27 -1.81
N SER A 66 25.30 -9.82 -0.92
CA SER A 66 25.89 -9.08 0.21
C SER A 66 26.85 -7.97 -0.24
N SER A 67 27.45 -8.10 -1.42
CA SER A 67 28.36 -7.10 -2.00
C SER A 67 28.05 -6.85 -3.47
N SER A 68 27.95 -5.58 -3.85
CA SER A 68 27.78 -5.13 -5.24
C SER A 68 29.02 -5.38 -6.10
N LYS A 69 30.19 -5.51 -5.49
CA LYS A 69 31.47 -5.76 -6.22
C LYS A 69 31.64 -7.23 -6.60
N GLY A 70 30.79 -8.14 -6.09
CA GLY A 70 30.95 -9.58 -6.29
C GLY A 70 32.22 -10.10 -5.59
N GLY A 71 32.45 -11.39 -5.71
CA GLY A 71 33.61 -12.06 -5.14
C GLY A 71 33.23 -13.42 -4.59
N VAL A 72 34.16 -14.37 -4.58
CA VAL A 72 33.91 -15.73 -4.09
C VAL A 72 33.47 -15.71 -2.62
N ALA A 73 34.12 -14.90 -1.79
CA ALA A 73 33.79 -14.78 -0.37
C ALA A 73 32.36 -14.25 -0.12
N ALA A 74 31.93 -13.24 -0.89
CA ALA A 74 30.57 -12.71 -0.78
C ALA A 74 29.52 -13.76 -1.21
N ARG A 75 29.76 -14.46 -2.32
CA ARG A 75 28.87 -15.53 -2.77
C ARG A 75 28.83 -16.72 -1.80
N SER A 76 29.99 -17.10 -1.23
CA SER A 76 30.04 -18.16 -0.21
C SER A 76 29.25 -17.76 1.07
N TYR A 77 29.35 -16.50 1.47
CA TYR A 77 28.56 -15.96 2.59
C TYR A 77 27.05 -16.00 2.29
N ASP A 78 26.63 -15.56 1.09
CA ASP A 78 25.23 -15.58 0.69
C ASP A 78 24.67 -17.01 0.62
N MET A 79 25.49 -17.96 0.11
CA MET A 79 25.12 -19.37 0.08
C MET A 79 25.05 -19.99 1.49
N LEU A 80 25.95 -19.61 2.38
CA LEU A 80 25.89 -20.02 3.79
C LEU A 80 24.58 -19.59 4.45
N LEU A 81 24.19 -18.30 4.30
CA LEU A 81 22.94 -17.80 4.84
C LEU A 81 21.72 -18.51 4.25
N LEU A 82 21.75 -18.79 2.95
CA LEU A 82 20.70 -19.56 2.29
C LEU A 82 20.56 -20.96 2.88
N VAL A 83 21.66 -21.70 2.99
CA VAL A 83 21.67 -23.07 3.54
C VAL A 83 21.21 -23.07 4.99
N MET A 84 21.69 -22.14 5.79
CA MET A 84 21.30 -22.00 7.20
C MET A 84 19.81 -21.66 7.35
N GLY A 85 19.28 -20.79 6.47
CA GLY A 85 17.85 -20.46 6.49
C GLY A 85 16.96 -21.64 6.10
N ILE A 86 17.35 -22.37 5.07
CA ILE A 86 16.65 -23.61 4.67
C ILE A 86 16.74 -24.66 5.79
N ALA A 87 17.91 -24.83 6.40
CA ALA A 87 18.10 -25.78 7.50
C ALA A 87 17.23 -25.42 8.72
N ALA A 88 17.13 -24.12 9.06
CA ALA A 88 16.27 -23.69 10.15
C ALA A 88 14.78 -23.96 9.89
N ILE A 89 14.30 -23.79 8.66
CA ILE A 89 12.90 -24.13 8.34
C ILE A 89 12.72 -25.66 8.28
N ALA A 90 13.67 -26.37 7.69
CA ALA A 90 13.64 -27.83 7.62
C ALA A 90 13.66 -28.48 8.99
N HIS A 91 14.31 -27.86 10.00
CA HIS A 91 14.30 -28.34 11.37
C HIS A 91 12.85 -28.44 11.92
N ILE A 92 12.01 -27.42 11.72
CA ILE A 92 10.60 -27.46 12.09
C ILE A 92 9.86 -28.58 11.34
N PHE A 93 10.13 -28.75 10.05
CA PHE A 93 9.42 -29.74 9.22
C PHE A 93 9.81 -31.18 9.57
N ILE A 94 11.07 -31.43 9.90
CA ILE A 94 11.56 -32.75 10.29
C ILE A 94 11.04 -33.13 11.68
N ASP A 95 11.02 -32.18 12.60
CA ASP A 95 10.59 -32.38 13.99
C ASP A 95 9.16 -31.88 14.23
N TYR A 96 8.31 -31.93 13.18
CA TYR A 96 6.96 -31.37 13.19
C TYR A 96 6.06 -31.95 14.28
N GLU A 97 6.22 -33.22 14.61
CA GLU A 97 5.44 -33.88 15.67
C GLU A 97 5.75 -33.28 17.05
N ASN A 98 7.01 -33.04 17.36
CA ASN A 98 7.41 -32.36 18.60
C ASN A 98 7.00 -30.88 18.60
N PHE A 99 7.09 -30.21 17.43
CA PHE A 99 6.60 -28.84 17.29
C PHE A 99 5.11 -28.70 17.64
N THR A 100 4.26 -29.63 17.17
CA THR A 100 2.81 -29.57 17.40
C THR A 100 2.38 -30.02 18.79
N ARG A 101 3.16 -30.90 19.43
CA ARG A 101 2.87 -31.39 20.79
C ARG A 101 3.43 -30.51 21.89
N ARG A 102 4.30 -29.57 21.55
CA ARG A 102 5.00 -28.70 22.48
C ARG A 102 4.03 -27.81 23.24
N ILE A 103 4.19 -27.72 24.56
CA ILE A 103 3.49 -26.77 25.43
C ILE A 103 4.38 -25.53 25.55
N ILE A 104 3.99 -24.47 24.83
CA ILE A 104 4.74 -23.20 24.77
C ILE A 104 4.95 -22.64 26.18
N TYR A 105 6.17 -22.19 26.49
CA TYR A 105 6.66 -21.65 27.78
C TYR A 105 6.81 -22.66 28.93
N ILE A 106 6.44 -23.93 28.74
CA ILE A 106 6.58 -24.99 29.72
C ILE A 106 7.67 -25.98 29.34
N ASP A 107 7.68 -26.43 28.10
CA ASP A 107 8.68 -27.38 27.61
C ASP A 107 9.99 -26.66 27.30
N GLU A 108 11.09 -27.18 27.85
CA GLU A 108 12.41 -26.60 27.63
C GLU A 108 12.88 -26.76 26.18
N LEU A 109 13.49 -25.70 25.63
CA LEU A 109 14.14 -25.74 24.32
C LEU A 109 15.41 -26.61 24.37
N SER A 110 15.58 -27.52 23.43
CA SER A 110 16.85 -28.19 23.20
C SER A 110 17.91 -27.19 22.75
N LYS A 111 19.18 -27.57 22.85
CA LYS A 111 20.28 -26.73 22.34
C LYS A 111 20.17 -26.53 20.82
N THR A 112 19.64 -27.51 20.12
CA THR A 112 19.41 -27.46 18.66
C THR A 112 18.29 -26.50 18.32
N ASP A 113 17.18 -26.53 19.08
CA ASP A 113 16.05 -25.60 18.93
C ASP A 113 16.51 -24.15 19.13
N LEU A 114 17.28 -23.92 20.21
CA LEU A 114 17.79 -22.59 20.52
C LEU A 114 18.75 -22.08 19.43
N PHE A 115 19.59 -22.96 18.88
CA PHE A 115 20.50 -22.62 17.79
C PHE A 115 19.73 -22.20 16.52
N TYR A 116 18.77 -23.02 16.07
CA TYR A 116 18.00 -22.71 14.86
C TYR A 116 17.07 -21.52 15.05
N SER A 117 16.52 -21.30 16.24
CA SER A 117 15.73 -20.09 16.55
C SER A 117 16.59 -18.84 16.36
N PHE A 118 17.78 -18.80 16.93
CA PHE A 118 18.71 -17.68 16.80
C PHE A 118 19.13 -17.46 15.33
N VAL A 119 19.48 -18.53 14.64
CA VAL A 119 19.83 -18.50 13.21
C VAL A 119 18.71 -17.89 12.39
N MET A 120 17.47 -18.33 12.64
CA MET A 120 16.32 -17.85 11.87
C MET A 120 16.03 -16.37 12.10
N VAL A 121 16.14 -15.88 13.34
CA VAL A 121 16.00 -14.44 13.65
C VAL A 121 17.03 -13.62 12.88
N VAL A 122 18.31 -14.03 12.90
CA VAL A 122 19.39 -13.33 12.16
C VAL A 122 19.14 -13.34 10.67
N ILE A 123 18.72 -14.46 10.10
CA ILE A 123 18.46 -14.61 8.66
C ILE A 123 17.27 -13.76 8.21
N VAL A 124 16.19 -13.69 9.00
CA VAL A 124 15.04 -12.84 8.70
C VAL A 124 15.45 -11.37 8.74
N LEU A 125 16.22 -10.94 9.74
CA LEU A 125 16.72 -9.57 9.83
C LEU A 125 17.62 -9.22 8.63
N GLU A 126 18.55 -10.08 8.27
CA GLU A 126 19.48 -9.87 7.15
C GLU A 126 18.74 -9.91 5.80
N GLY A 127 17.84 -10.86 5.59
CA GLY A 127 17.02 -10.94 4.37
C GLY A 127 16.15 -9.70 4.19
N THR A 128 15.53 -9.24 5.27
CA THR A 128 14.72 -8.00 5.29
C THR A 128 15.57 -6.78 4.96
N ARG A 129 16.76 -6.68 5.57
CA ARG A 129 17.71 -5.59 5.28
C ARG A 129 18.08 -5.51 3.80
N ARG A 130 18.29 -6.66 3.14
CA ARG A 130 18.68 -6.71 1.73
C ARG A 130 17.57 -6.25 0.79
N VAL A 131 16.32 -6.57 1.11
CA VAL A 131 15.18 -6.30 0.23
C VAL A 131 14.59 -4.92 0.47
N ILE A 132 14.41 -4.51 1.72
CA ILE A 132 13.68 -3.29 2.11
C ILE A 132 14.57 -2.24 2.82
N GLY A 133 15.82 -2.59 3.15
CA GLY A 133 16.72 -1.68 3.86
C GLY A 133 16.64 -1.81 5.38
N TRP A 134 17.24 -0.85 6.09
CA TRP A 134 17.50 -0.94 7.53
C TRP A 134 16.33 -0.59 8.44
N ALA A 135 15.32 0.16 7.97
CA ALA A 135 14.29 0.71 8.84
C ALA A 135 13.58 -0.36 9.68
N LEU A 136 13.01 -1.38 9.04
CA LEU A 136 12.29 -2.44 9.74
C LEU A 136 13.20 -3.38 10.56
N PRO A 137 14.36 -3.85 10.06
CA PRO A 137 15.29 -4.63 10.88
C PRO A 137 15.76 -3.90 12.14
N VAL A 138 16.06 -2.60 12.06
CA VAL A 138 16.46 -1.81 13.23
C VAL A 138 15.30 -1.72 14.22
N THR A 139 14.09 -1.49 13.76
CA THR A 139 12.90 -1.50 14.61
C THR A 139 12.76 -2.85 15.32
N ALA A 140 12.83 -3.97 14.60
CA ALA A 140 12.75 -5.30 15.19
C ALA A 140 13.88 -5.56 16.19
N MET A 141 15.11 -5.16 15.88
CA MET A 141 16.25 -5.28 16.82
C MET A 141 16.03 -4.46 18.09
N ILE A 142 15.42 -3.27 18.02
CA ILE A 142 15.08 -2.47 19.20
C ILE A 142 14.09 -3.22 20.10
N PHE A 143 13.03 -3.80 19.52
CA PHE A 143 12.05 -4.57 20.28
C PHE A 143 12.66 -5.85 20.88
N ILE A 144 13.49 -6.57 20.13
CA ILE A 144 14.22 -7.76 20.64
C ILE A 144 15.16 -7.35 21.77
N ALA A 145 15.95 -6.29 21.60
CA ALA A 145 16.86 -5.78 22.63
C ALA A 145 16.11 -5.30 23.87
N TYR A 146 15.00 -4.59 23.69
CA TYR A 146 14.14 -4.21 24.81
C TYR A 146 13.66 -5.44 25.59
N THR A 147 13.12 -6.45 24.88
CA THR A 147 12.64 -7.67 25.52
C THR A 147 13.75 -8.44 26.23
N ALA A 148 14.93 -8.55 25.62
CA ALA A 148 16.05 -9.31 26.18
C ALA A 148 16.75 -8.62 27.37
N PHE A 149 16.84 -7.29 27.39
CA PHE A 149 17.68 -6.55 28.35
C PHE A 149 16.87 -5.73 29.37
N PHE A 150 15.65 -5.33 29.04
CA PHE A 150 14.85 -4.45 29.91
C PHE A 150 13.61 -5.14 30.51
N THR A 151 13.39 -6.43 30.19
CA THR A 151 12.33 -7.24 30.81
C THR A 151 12.94 -8.44 31.54
N GLN A 152 12.11 -9.14 32.33
CA GLN A 152 12.55 -10.36 33.04
C GLN A 152 12.38 -11.64 32.17
N ILE A 153 12.12 -11.51 30.88
CA ILE A 153 11.90 -12.63 29.97
C ILE A 153 13.25 -13.28 29.65
N LYS A 154 13.36 -14.57 29.95
CA LYS A 154 14.57 -15.34 29.67
C LYS A 154 14.75 -15.52 28.15
N LEU A 155 16.02 -15.53 27.70
CA LEU A 155 16.35 -15.68 26.28
C LEU A 155 15.73 -16.92 25.60
N PRO A 156 15.71 -18.13 26.22
CA PRO A 156 15.03 -19.27 25.60
C PRO A 156 13.54 -19.03 25.35
N VAL A 157 12.84 -18.40 26.30
CA VAL A 157 11.40 -18.07 26.19
C VAL A 157 11.16 -17.06 25.06
N LEU A 158 12.05 -16.06 24.91
CA LEU A 158 11.99 -15.13 23.80
C LEU A 158 12.21 -15.84 22.46
N MET A 159 13.22 -16.72 22.37
CA MET A 159 13.51 -17.47 21.13
C MET A 159 12.35 -18.43 20.79
N GLU A 160 11.73 -19.05 21.77
CA GLU A 160 10.53 -19.86 21.58
C GLU A 160 9.38 -19.05 21.02
N GLN A 161 9.11 -17.86 21.60
CA GLN A 161 8.08 -16.95 21.11
C GLN A 161 8.33 -16.53 19.64
N LEU A 162 9.57 -16.23 19.28
CA LEU A 162 9.87 -15.71 17.95
C LEU A 162 9.87 -16.79 16.85
N TYR A 163 10.20 -18.04 17.20
CA TYR A 163 10.41 -19.09 16.20
C TYR A 163 9.40 -20.24 16.28
N PHE A 164 8.99 -20.66 17.48
CA PHE A 164 8.08 -21.80 17.67
C PHE A 164 6.62 -21.40 17.83
N SER A 165 6.31 -20.11 18.03
CA SER A 165 4.92 -19.67 18.17
C SER A 165 4.32 -19.19 16.84
N THR A 166 2.98 -19.22 16.79
CA THR A 166 2.21 -18.62 15.69
C THR A 166 2.08 -17.09 15.79
N GLU A 167 2.71 -16.47 16.78
CA GLU A 167 2.77 -15.02 16.97
C GLU A 167 4.18 -14.45 16.70
N GLY A 168 5.10 -15.29 16.22
CA GLY A 168 6.45 -14.93 15.81
C GLY A 168 6.62 -14.86 14.28
N ILE A 169 7.77 -15.35 13.80
CA ILE A 169 8.14 -15.35 12.37
C ILE A 169 7.08 -16.08 11.52
N PHE A 170 6.60 -17.25 11.99
CA PHE A 170 5.60 -18.05 11.30
C PHE A 170 4.15 -17.64 11.65
N GLY A 171 3.97 -16.39 12.09
CA GLY A 171 2.70 -15.84 12.51
C GLY A 171 1.68 -15.60 11.40
N SER A 172 0.53 -15.04 11.78
CA SER A 172 -0.57 -14.72 10.88
C SER A 172 -0.15 -13.75 9.77
N THR A 173 0.75 -12.81 10.05
CA THR A 173 1.27 -11.86 9.06
C THR A 173 1.98 -12.54 7.88
N LEU A 174 2.83 -13.55 8.15
CA LEU A 174 3.45 -14.35 7.12
C LEU A 174 2.41 -15.21 6.39
N GLY A 175 1.38 -15.68 7.10
CA GLY A 175 0.23 -16.37 6.52
C GLY A 175 -0.52 -15.53 5.49
N VAL A 176 -0.75 -14.24 5.78
CA VAL A 176 -1.34 -13.28 4.84
C VAL A 176 -0.47 -13.11 3.58
N SER A 177 0.86 -13.01 3.77
CA SER A 177 1.79 -12.94 2.64
C SER A 177 1.67 -14.16 1.74
N ALA A 178 1.63 -15.36 2.32
CA ALA A 178 1.55 -16.62 1.60
C ALA A 178 0.19 -16.83 0.91
N SER A 179 -0.92 -16.53 1.60
CA SER A 179 -2.28 -16.84 1.12
C SER A 179 -2.81 -15.80 0.16
N TYR A 180 -2.74 -14.52 0.54
CA TYR A 180 -3.40 -13.42 -0.17
C TYR A 180 -2.42 -12.68 -1.07
N VAL A 181 -1.36 -12.11 -0.49
CA VAL A 181 -0.49 -11.16 -1.21
C VAL A 181 0.13 -11.80 -2.42
N MET A 182 0.65 -13.02 -2.29
CA MET A 182 1.29 -13.74 -3.39
C MET A 182 0.37 -13.88 -4.61
N LEU A 183 -0.91 -14.21 -4.41
CA LEU A 183 -1.87 -14.38 -5.49
C LEU A 183 -2.22 -13.06 -6.17
N PHE A 184 -2.42 -12.00 -5.39
CA PHE A 184 -2.74 -10.68 -5.95
C PHE A 184 -1.56 -10.04 -6.67
N VAL A 185 -0.33 -10.29 -6.21
CA VAL A 185 0.87 -9.82 -6.90
C VAL A 185 1.10 -10.58 -8.21
N ILE A 186 0.85 -11.90 -8.24
CA ILE A 186 0.82 -12.68 -9.49
C ILE A 186 -0.24 -12.13 -10.44
N PHE A 187 -1.47 -11.89 -9.96
CA PHE A 187 -2.53 -11.28 -10.75
C PHE A 187 -2.09 -9.93 -11.33
N GLY A 188 -1.48 -9.06 -10.50
CA GLY A 188 -0.93 -7.78 -10.95
C GLY A 188 0.09 -7.92 -12.07
N ALA A 189 1.02 -8.87 -11.96
CA ALA A 189 2.02 -9.14 -12.98
C ALA A 189 1.38 -9.64 -14.30
N PHE A 190 0.37 -10.50 -14.25
CA PHE A 190 -0.38 -10.91 -15.44
C PHE A 190 -1.14 -9.75 -16.09
N MET A 191 -1.78 -8.89 -15.27
CA MET A 191 -2.47 -7.68 -15.75
C MET A 191 -1.52 -6.73 -16.46
N GLU A 192 -0.34 -6.49 -15.89
CA GLU A 192 0.68 -5.62 -16.49
C GLU A 192 1.13 -6.16 -17.85
N LYS A 193 1.48 -7.45 -17.93
CA LYS A 193 1.91 -8.09 -19.19
C LYS A 193 0.80 -8.19 -20.22
N SER A 194 -0.48 -8.17 -19.83
CA SER A 194 -1.63 -8.17 -20.74
C SER A 194 -1.85 -6.83 -21.46
N GLY A 195 -1.12 -5.76 -21.08
CA GLY A 195 -1.26 -4.42 -21.64
C GLY A 195 -2.35 -3.56 -20.99
N THR A 196 -2.79 -3.93 -19.79
CA THR A 196 -3.81 -3.19 -19.03
C THR A 196 -3.33 -1.79 -18.63
N GLY A 197 -2.03 -1.60 -18.40
CA GLY A 197 -1.46 -0.28 -18.13
C GLY A 197 -1.75 0.74 -19.23
N GLN A 198 -1.61 0.33 -20.49
CA GLN A 198 -1.96 1.20 -21.62
C GLN A 198 -3.47 1.49 -21.70
N LEU A 199 -4.32 0.52 -21.35
CA LEU A 199 -5.77 0.75 -21.25
C LEU A 199 -6.08 1.83 -20.21
N PHE A 200 -5.49 1.75 -19.00
CA PHE A 200 -5.74 2.72 -17.93
C PHE A 200 -5.30 4.13 -18.32
N MET A 201 -4.14 4.26 -18.95
CA MET A 201 -3.63 5.52 -19.44
C MET A 201 -4.55 6.11 -20.52
N ASP A 202 -4.88 5.34 -21.56
CA ASP A 202 -5.73 5.79 -22.68
C ASP A 202 -7.15 6.14 -22.18
N PHE A 203 -7.69 5.36 -21.24
CA PHE A 203 -8.96 5.62 -20.60
C PHE A 203 -8.95 6.94 -19.82
N ALA A 204 -7.95 7.16 -18.97
CA ALA A 204 -7.79 8.40 -18.21
C ALA A 204 -7.62 9.61 -19.13
N MET A 205 -6.79 9.49 -20.18
CA MET A 205 -6.58 10.53 -21.19
C MET A 205 -7.89 10.90 -21.91
N SER A 206 -8.69 9.91 -22.30
CA SER A 206 -9.93 10.12 -23.03
C SER A 206 -10.99 10.89 -22.23
N ILE A 207 -11.01 10.72 -20.90
CA ILE A 207 -12.01 11.34 -20.02
C ILE A 207 -11.53 12.70 -19.49
N THR A 208 -10.28 12.78 -19.02
CA THR A 208 -9.81 13.93 -18.24
C THR A 208 -8.83 14.83 -18.99
N GLY A 209 -8.21 14.35 -20.05
CA GLY A 209 -7.09 15.03 -20.73
C GLY A 209 -7.39 16.42 -21.26
N LYS A 210 -8.61 16.68 -21.75
CA LYS A 210 -9.02 17.96 -22.37
C LYS A 210 -9.22 19.13 -21.39
N TYR A 211 -9.42 18.84 -20.10
CA TYR A 211 -9.75 19.86 -19.11
C TYR A 211 -8.50 20.58 -18.59
N ALA A 212 -8.68 21.75 -17.98
CA ALA A 212 -7.60 22.47 -17.32
C ALA A 212 -6.84 21.55 -16.37
N GLY A 213 -5.51 21.51 -16.48
CA GLY A 213 -4.67 20.57 -15.74
C GLY A 213 -4.87 19.11 -16.14
N GLY A 214 -5.37 18.86 -17.37
CA GLY A 214 -5.66 17.53 -17.90
C GLY A 214 -4.59 16.49 -17.59
N PRO A 215 -3.30 16.73 -17.90
CA PRO A 215 -2.23 15.78 -17.60
C PRO A 215 -2.13 15.35 -16.13
N GLY A 216 -2.28 16.28 -15.20
CA GLY A 216 -2.30 15.95 -13.78
C GLY A 216 -3.54 15.14 -13.37
N LYS A 217 -4.70 15.44 -13.97
CA LYS A 217 -5.92 14.64 -13.76
C LYS A 217 -5.81 13.25 -14.39
N VAL A 218 -5.13 13.12 -15.52
CA VAL A 218 -4.80 11.82 -16.13
C VAL A 218 -3.96 11.00 -15.17
N ALA A 219 -2.91 11.60 -14.57
CA ALA A 219 -2.10 10.92 -13.56
C ALA A 219 -2.96 10.44 -12.38
N VAL A 220 -3.87 11.27 -11.86
CA VAL A 220 -4.75 10.90 -10.75
C VAL A 220 -5.66 9.71 -11.11
N VAL A 221 -6.29 9.74 -12.28
CA VAL A 221 -7.23 8.68 -12.71
C VAL A 221 -6.48 7.41 -13.12
N SER A 222 -5.37 7.50 -13.87
CA SER A 222 -4.59 6.32 -14.27
C SER A 222 -3.99 5.62 -13.05
N SER A 223 -3.39 6.39 -12.12
CA SER A 223 -2.84 5.81 -10.89
C SER A 223 -3.91 5.22 -9.98
N SER A 224 -5.14 5.77 -9.96
CA SER A 224 -6.24 5.14 -9.22
C SER A 224 -6.59 3.77 -9.78
N LEU A 225 -6.65 3.63 -11.11
CA LEU A 225 -6.91 2.36 -11.77
C LEU A 225 -5.74 1.39 -11.63
N PHE A 226 -4.50 1.87 -11.79
CA PHE A 226 -3.30 1.05 -11.60
C PHE A 226 -3.19 0.55 -10.16
N GLY A 227 -3.53 1.40 -9.20
CA GLY A 227 -3.56 1.06 -7.78
C GLY A 227 -4.52 -0.09 -7.44
N THR A 228 -5.63 -0.23 -8.20
CA THR A 228 -6.55 -1.36 -8.04
C THR A 228 -5.90 -2.72 -8.37
N VAL A 229 -4.70 -2.73 -8.94
CA VAL A 229 -4.02 -3.94 -9.41
C VAL A 229 -2.65 -4.11 -8.76
N SER A 230 -1.84 -3.04 -8.62
CA SER A 230 -0.45 -3.13 -8.17
C SER A 230 -0.27 -3.13 -6.65
N GLY A 231 -1.14 -2.43 -5.93
CA GLY A 231 -1.07 -2.32 -4.45
C GLY A 231 0.20 -1.68 -3.89
N SER A 232 1.11 -1.14 -4.71
CA SER A 232 2.38 -0.54 -4.30
C SER A 232 2.54 0.87 -4.86
N ALA A 233 2.70 1.87 -3.96
CA ALA A 233 2.89 3.27 -4.35
C ALA A 233 4.13 3.48 -5.23
N VAL A 234 5.27 2.90 -4.83
CA VAL A 234 6.53 3.07 -5.57
C VAL A 234 6.48 2.37 -6.93
N ALA A 235 5.89 1.16 -7.00
CA ALA A 235 5.73 0.46 -8.27
C ALA A 235 4.81 1.26 -9.22
N ASN A 236 3.70 1.82 -8.72
CA ASN A 236 2.79 2.65 -9.50
C ASN A 236 3.50 3.90 -10.05
N VAL A 237 4.27 4.62 -9.23
CA VAL A 237 5.12 5.75 -9.68
C VAL A 237 6.09 5.33 -10.79
N MET A 238 6.69 4.16 -10.70
CA MET A 238 7.68 3.69 -11.69
C MET A 238 7.05 3.27 -13.02
N VAL A 239 5.77 2.90 -13.03
CA VAL A 239 5.03 2.51 -14.24
C VAL A 239 4.37 3.73 -14.91
N ASP A 240 3.60 4.52 -14.18
CA ASP A 240 2.85 5.68 -14.72
C ASP A 240 3.74 6.92 -14.84
N GLY A 241 4.63 7.16 -13.89
CA GLY A 241 5.44 8.37 -13.79
C GLY A 241 6.31 8.68 -15.02
N PRO A 242 6.95 7.69 -15.68
CA PRO A 242 7.70 7.94 -16.94
C PRO A 242 6.85 8.55 -18.05
N ILE A 243 5.53 8.38 -18.03
CA ILE A 243 4.59 8.91 -19.03
C ILE A 243 3.93 10.21 -18.51
N THR A 244 3.39 10.18 -17.30
CA THR A 244 2.57 11.27 -16.74
C THR A 244 3.39 12.49 -16.35
N ILE A 245 4.58 12.31 -15.74
CA ILE A 245 5.45 13.41 -15.32
C ILE A 245 5.94 14.25 -16.53
N PRO A 246 6.50 13.66 -17.61
CA PRO A 246 6.84 14.43 -18.81
C PRO A 246 5.62 15.13 -19.42
N LEU A 247 4.45 14.48 -19.45
CA LEU A 247 3.22 15.05 -19.97
C LEU A 247 2.78 16.28 -19.18
N MET A 248 2.82 16.22 -17.83
CA MET A 248 2.56 17.35 -16.96
C MET A 248 3.56 18.50 -17.16
N LYS A 249 4.85 18.20 -17.25
CA LYS A 249 5.91 19.21 -17.48
C LYS A 249 5.72 19.92 -18.83
N ARG A 250 5.37 19.20 -19.90
CA ARG A 250 5.12 19.75 -21.22
C ARG A 250 3.95 20.75 -21.22
N THR A 251 2.97 20.57 -20.35
CA THR A 251 1.80 21.46 -20.24
C THR A 251 1.96 22.57 -19.19
N GLY A 252 3.17 22.77 -18.66
CA GLY A 252 3.52 23.90 -17.80
C GLY A 252 3.48 23.63 -16.29
N PHE A 253 3.28 22.39 -15.86
CA PHE A 253 3.44 22.07 -14.45
C PHE A 253 4.90 22.17 -14.01
N ARG A 254 5.16 22.73 -12.84
CA ARG A 254 6.49 22.72 -12.22
C ARG A 254 6.94 21.28 -11.95
N PRO A 255 8.22 20.93 -12.20
CA PRO A 255 8.71 19.57 -12.02
C PRO A 255 8.44 18.99 -10.63
N SER A 256 8.63 19.78 -9.57
CA SER A 256 8.35 19.39 -8.18
C SER A 256 6.86 19.09 -7.95
N PHE A 257 5.96 19.91 -8.53
CA PHE A 257 4.53 19.67 -8.39
C PHE A 257 4.03 18.50 -9.26
N ALA A 258 4.59 18.29 -10.45
CA ALA A 258 4.29 17.13 -11.28
C ALA A 258 4.68 15.82 -10.58
N ALA A 259 5.87 15.77 -9.97
CA ALA A 259 6.32 14.65 -9.15
C ALA A 259 5.45 14.45 -7.90
N ALA A 260 5.02 15.55 -7.27
CA ALA A 260 4.12 15.51 -6.12
C ALA A 260 2.75 14.92 -6.46
N VAL A 261 2.14 15.35 -7.56
CA VAL A 261 0.85 14.81 -8.03
C VAL A 261 0.97 13.30 -8.30
N GLU A 262 2.02 12.89 -9.01
CA GLU A 262 2.27 11.49 -9.33
C GLU A 262 2.45 10.66 -8.07
N SER A 263 3.30 11.11 -7.12
CA SER A 263 3.55 10.36 -5.89
C SER A 263 2.30 10.23 -5.01
N VAL A 264 1.49 11.30 -4.91
CA VAL A 264 0.26 11.29 -4.10
C VAL A 264 -0.80 10.42 -4.77
N ALA A 265 -1.00 10.54 -6.08
CA ALA A 265 -1.95 9.71 -6.83
C ALA A 265 -1.60 8.22 -6.73
N SER A 266 -0.33 7.87 -6.92
CA SER A 266 0.16 6.49 -6.81
C SER A 266 0.03 5.92 -5.39
N THR A 267 0.21 6.75 -4.37
CA THR A 267 0.05 6.35 -2.97
C THR A 267 -1.39 6.00 -2.62
N GLY A 268 -2.36 6.75 -3.14
CA GLY A 268 -3.78 6.47 -2.99
C GLY A 268 -4.22 5.13 -3.57
N GLY A 269 -3.47 4.58 -4.52
CA GLY A 269 -3.75 3.26 -5.10
C GLY A 269 -3.78 2.12 -4.08
N GLN A 270 -3.04 2.25 -2.99
CA GLN A 270 -3.06 1.27 -1.90
C GLN A 270 -4.39 1.26 -1.10
N LEU A 271 -5.21 2.30 -1.24
CA LEU A 271 -6.55 2.39 -0.64
C LEU A 271 -7.65 1.93 -1.60
N MET A 272 -7.37 1.84 -2.90
CA MET A 272 -8.41 1.66 -3.91
C MET A 272 -8.77 0.19 -4.10
N PRO A 273 -10.02 -0.22 -3.79
CA PRO A 273 -10.50 -1.57 -4.09
C PRO A 273 -10.50 -1.86 -5.61
N PRO A 274 -10.42 -3.14 -6.05
CA PRO A 274 -10.57 -4.36 -5.24
C PRO A 274 -9.28 -4.94 -4.65
N VAL A 275 -8.07 -4.58 -5.12
CA VAL A 275 -6.84 -5.24 -4.64
C VAL A 275 -6.26 -4.54 -3.43
N MET A 276 -6.16 -3.21 -3.47
CA MET A 276 -5.57 -2.41 -2.39
C MET A 276 -4.08 -2.75 -2.12
N GLY A 277 -3.50 -2.19 -1.08
CA GLY A 277 -2.18 -2.58 -0.60
C GLY A 277 -2.21 -3.86 0.24
N ALA A 278 -1.09 -4.55 0.35
CA ALA A 278 -0.96 -5.79 1.12
C ALA A 278 -1.39 -5.65 2.60
N ALA A 279 -1.29 -4.46 3.17
CA ALA A 279 -1.75 -4.15 4.53
C ALA A 279 -3.26 -4.35 4.73
N ALA A 280 -4.07 -4.21 3.68
CA ALA A 280 -5.52 -4.44 3.78
C ALA A 280 -5.88 -5.92 4.01
N PHE A 281 -5.08 -6.85 3.51
CA PHE A 281 -5.26 -8.28 3.81
C PHE A 281 -4.86 -8.59 5.26
N VAL A 282 -3.81 -7.93 5.76
CA VAL A 282 -3.42 -8.03 7.17
C VAL A 282 -4.53 -7.46 8.07
N MET A 283 -5.17 -6.37 7.64
CA MET A 283 -6.33 -5.80 8.36
C MET A 283 -7.49 -6.79 8.43
N ALA A 284 -7.80 -7.48 7.35
CA ALA A 284 -8.85 -8.51 7.33
C ALA A 284 -8.55 -9.65 8.33
N GLU A 285 -7.31 -10.10 8.40
CA GLU A 285 -6.86 -11.12 9.34
C GLU A 285 -6.96 -10.65 10.81
N PHE A 286 -6.46 -9.46 11.13
CA PHE A 286 -6.51 -8.91 12.49
C PHE A 286 -7.94 -8.65 12.98
N LEU A 287 -8.83 -8.26 12.10
CA LEU A 287 -10.25 -8.06 12.42
C LEU A 287 -11.08 -9.34 12.33
N ALA A 288 -10.49 -10.45 11.88
CA ALA A 288 -11.16 -11.73 11.64
C ALA A 288 -12.41 -11.59 10.75
N VAL A 289 -12.31 -10.77 9.70
CA VAL A 289 -13.39 -10.53 8.72
C VAL A 289 -12.98 -10.96 7.31
N PRO A 290 -13.95 -11.28 6.44
CA PRO A 290 -13.65 -11.50 5.03
C PRO A 290 -13.03 -10.26 4.38
N TYR A 291 -12.03 -10.45 3.51
CA TYR A 291 -11.38 -9.34 2.80
C TYR A 291 -12.37 -8.45 2.03
N ALA A 292 -13.44 -9.02 1.49
CA ALA A 292 -14.51 -8.27 0.82
C ALA A 292 -15.10 -7.17 1.71
N GLN A 293 -15.20 -7.41 3.02
CA GLN A 293 -15.69 -6.42 3.98
C GLN A 293 -14.71 -5.25 4.14
N VAL A 294 -13.40 -5.53 4.23
CA VAL A 294 -12.37 -4.48 4.28
C VAL A 294 -12.36 -3.66 2.99
N ALA A 295 -12.47 -4.32 1.84
CA ALA A 295 -12.58 -3.65 0.55
C ALA A 295 -13.82 -2.74 0.49
N LEU A 296 -14.96 -3.18 1.03
CA LEU A 296 -16.18 -2.39 1.08
C LEU A 296 -16.00 -1.14 1.97
N TRP A 297 -15.39 -1.27 3.15
CA TRP A 297 -15.09 -0.15 4.03
C TRP A 297 -14.16 0.89 3.40
N ALA A 298 -13.28 0.47 2.50
CA ALA A 298 -12.32 1.35 1.85
C ALA A 298 -12.90 2.15 0.68
N VAL A 299 -14.07 1.79 0.11
CA VAL A 299 -14.62 2.42 -1.11
C VAL A 299 -14.78 3.92 -0.96
N ILE A 300 -15.54 4.37 0.04
CA ILE A 300 -15.82 5.81 0.23
C ILE A 300 -14.55 6.58 0.61
N PRO A 301 -13.73 6.14 1.59
CA PRO A 301 -12.45 6.77 1.88
C PRO A 301 -11.52 6.91 0.69
N ALA A 302 -11.41 5.87 -0.16
CA ALA A 302 -10.60 5.92 -1.37
C ALA A 302 -11.12 6.95 -2.38
N LEU A 303 -12.44 7.01 -2.58
CA LEU A 303 -13.06 8.00 -3.45
C LEU A 303 -12.84 9.42 -2.93
N LEU A 304 -12.96 9.66 -1.63
CA LEU A 304 -12.67 10.95 -1.00
C LEU A 304 -11.19 11.33 -1.14
N TYR A 305 -10.28 10.36 -0.99
CA TYR A 305 -8.86 10.57 -1.23
C TYR A 305 -8.61 11.04 -2.67
N TYR A 306 -9.09 10.30 -3.65
CA TYR A 306 -8.88 10.66 -5.06
C TYR A 306 -9.60 11.94 -5.47
N ALA A 307 -10.77 12.21 -4.92
CA ALA A 307 -11.46 13.49 -5.09
C ALA A 307 -10.58 14.65 -4.56
N SER A 308 -9.96 14.47 -3.39
CA SER A 308 -9.10 15.50 -2.79
C SER A 308 -7.93 15.85 -3.71
N VAL A 309 -7.24 14.85 -4.25
CA VAL A 309 -6.10 15.03 -5.16
C VAL A 309 -6.55 15.60 -6.51
N PHE A 310 -7.67 15.12 -7.04
CA PHE A 310 -8.23 15.62 -8.30
C PHE A 310 -8.58 17.11 -8.24
N PHE A 311 -9.23 17.55 -7.15
CA PHE A 311 -9.57 18.97 -6.97
C PHE A 311 -8.34 19.81 -6.61
N ALA A 312 -7.36 19.27 -5.90
CA ALA A 312 -6.07 19.93 -5.68
C ALA A 312 -5.38 20.25 -7.02
N VAL A 313 -5.29 19.28 -7.91
CA VAL A 313 -4.76 19.45 -9.27
C VAL A 313 -5.61 20.44 -10.09
N HIS A 314 -6.93 20.33 -9.99
CA HIS A 314 -7.82 21.24 -10.73
C HIS A 314 -7.64 22.70 -10.29
N PHE A 315 -7.61 22.97 -9.00
CA PHE A 315 -7.48 24.34 -8.48
C PHE A 315 -6.09 24.92 -8.73
N GLU A 316 -5.03 24.13 -8.60
CA GLU A 316 -3.68 24.55 -8.99
C GLU A 316 -3.64 24.91 -10.49
N ALA A 317 -4.21 24.06 -11.33
CA ALA A 317 -4.25 24.31 -12.77
C ALA A 317 -5.06 25.57 -13.13
N LYS A 318 -6.18 25.79 -12.50
CA LYS A 318 -6.98 27.01 -12.70
C LYS A 318 -6.24 28.26 -12.24
N ARG A 319 -5.57 28.19 -11.10
CA ARG A 319 -4.79 29.29 -10.52
C ARG A 319 -3.64 29.72 -11.44
N TYR A 320 -2.93 28.75 -12.04
CA TYR A 320 -1.79 29.00 -12.91
C TYR A 320 -2.13 28.96 -14.42
N LYS A 321 -3.42 28.87 -14.77
CA LYS A 321 -3.94 28.84 -16.16
C LYS A 321 -3.30 27.72 -17.00
N LEU A 322 -3.06 26.53 -16.38
CA LEU A 322 -2.49 25.39 -17.08
C LEU A 322 -3.54 24.76 -18.02
N ALA A 323 -3.14 24.57 -19.28
CA ALA A 323 -4.01 23.99 -20.30
C ALA A 323 -4.19 22.48 -20.14
N GLY A 324 -5.18 21.93 -20.84
CA GLY A 324 -5.31 20.50 -21.08
C GLY A 324 -4.45 20.03 -22.25
N VAL A 325 -4.50 18.74 -22.54
CA VAL A 325 -3.90 18.14 -23.74
C VAL A 325 -4.71 18.57 -24.97
N PRO A 326 -4.07 18.92 -26.10
CA PRO A 326 -4.78 19.24 -27.34
C PRO A 326 -5.71 18.10 -27.77
N LEU A 327 -6.90 18.44 -28.30
CA LEU A 327 -7.90 17.45 -28.71
C LEU A 327 -7.38 16.49 -29.81
N SER A 328 -6.41 16.93 -30.61
CA SER A 328 -5.77 16.11 -31.65
C SER A 328 -4.90 14.97 -31.10
N GLU A 329 -4.42 15.10 -29.86
CA GLU A 329 -3.56 14.13 -29.20
C GLU A 329 -4.37 13.18 -28.26
N LEU A 330 -5.68 13.44 -28.10
CA LEU A 330 -6.50 12.65 -27.17
C LEU A 330 -7.11 11.43 -27.85
N PRO A 331 -7.00 10.23 -27.24
CA PRO A 331 -7.69 9.06 -27.72
C PRO A 331 -9.22 9.22 -27.54
N ARG A 332 -10.00 8.71 -28.50
CA ARG A 332 -11.47 8.73 -28.40
C ARG A 332 -11.93 7.63 -27.45
N PHE A 333 -12.73 7.99 -26.46
CA PHE A 333 -13.24 7.06 -25.45
C PHE A 333 -13.85 5.78 -26.05
N LYS A 334 -14.73 5.93 -27.06
CA LYS A 334 -15.38 4.79 -27.74
C LYS A 334 -14.34 3.87 -28.39
N GLN A 335 -13.29 4.42 -28.98
CA GLN A 335 -12.23 3.64 -29.62
C GLN A 335 -11.41 2.86 -28.56
N VAL A 336 -11.01 3.53 -27.46
CA VAL A 336 -10.29 2.88 -26.36
C VAL A 336 -11.07 1.68 -25.81
N MET A 337 -12.38 1.89 -25.55
CA MET A 337 -13.24 0.83 -25.02
C MET A 337 -13.46 -0.31 -26.02
N LEU A 338 -13.57 -0.02 -27.32
CA LEU A 338 -13.70 -1.05 -28.35
C LEU A 338 -12.39 -1.84 -28.53
N GLU A 339 -11.23 -1.19 -28.45
CA GLU A 339 -9.93 -1.83 -28.71
C GLU A 339 -9.40 -2.58 -27.50
N ARG A 340 -9.55 -2.04 -26.28
CA ARG A 340 -8.90 -2.52 -25.05
C ARG A 340 -9.83 -2.77 -23.88
N GLY A 341 -11.10 -2.35 -23.92
CA GLY A 341 -12.05 -2.43 -22.79
C GLY A 341 -12.28 -3.83 -22.24
N HIS A 342 -12.07 -4.88 -23.05
CA HIS A 342 -12.14 -6.28 -22.59
C HIS A 342 -11.11 -6.60 -21.49
N LEU A 343 -10.00 -5.85 -21.39
CA LEU A 343 -8.98 -6.04 -20.35
C LEU A 343 -9.47 -5.64 -18.94
N PHE A 344 -10.66 -5.03 -18.79
CA PHE A 344 -11.32 -4.86 -17.49
C PHE A 344 -11.94 -6.16 -16.96
N ILE A 345 -12.16 -7.20 -17.79
CA ILE A 345 -12.83 -8.44 -17.38
C ILE A 345 -12.18 -9.11 -16.16
N PRO A 346 -10.84 -9.26 -16.05
CA PRO A 346 -10.22 -9.85 -14.86
C PRO A 346 -10.52 -9.08 -13.57
N ILE A 347 -10.62 -7.75 -13.63
CA ILE A 347 -10.98 -6.91 -12.47
C ILE A 347 -12.44 -7.18 -12.07
N PHE A 348 -13.34 -7.27 -13.04
CA PHE A 348 -14.74 -7.62 -12.77
C PHE A 348 -14.88 -9.03 -12.19
N ILE A 349 -14.03 -9.99 -12.60
CA ILE A 349 -14.02 -11.35 -12.01
C ILE A 349 -13.71 -11.27 -10.52
N ILE A 350 -12.72 -10.49 -10.10
CA ILE A 350 -12.43 -10.30 -8.67
C ILE A 350 -13.63 -9.66 -7.96
N LEU A 351 -14.16 -8.56 -8.49
CA LEU A 351 -15.29 -7.87 -7.87
C LEU A 351 -16.50 -8.78 -7.69
N PHE A 352 -16.94 -9.43 -8.76
CA PHE A 352 -18.09 -10.35 -8.70
C PHE A 352 -17.81 -11.56 -7.81
N GLY A 353 -16.61 -12.14 -7.88
CA GLY A 353 -16.25 -13.27 -7.03
C GLY A 353 -16.31 -12.93 -5.54
N LEU A 354 -15.79 -11.76 -5.15
CA LEU A 354 -15.86 -11.27 -3.78
C LEU A 354 -17.31 -11.00 -3.34
N PHE A 355 -18.13 -10.40 -4.20
CA PHE A 355 -19.57 -10.19 -3.93
C PHE A 355 -20.36 -11.49 -3.78
N LEU A 356 -19.99 -12.52 -4.52
CA LEU A 356 -20.60 -13.85 -4.41
C LEU A 356 -20.10 -14.64 -3.19
N GLY A 357 -19.17 -14.08 -2.40
CA GLY A 357 -18.65 -14.70 -1.19
C GLY A 357 -17.52 -15.71 -1.41
N PHE A 358 -16.93 -15.76 -2.59
CA PHE A 358 -15.72 -16.57 -2.82
C PHE A 358 -14.51 -16.00 -2.07
N SER A 359 -13.57 -16.90 -1.73
CA SER A 359 -12.33 -16.47 -1.08
C SER A 359 -11.49 -15.56 -1.98
N ALA A 360 -10.87 -14.54 -1.40
CA ALA A 360 -10.06 -13.58 -2.15
C ALA A 360 -8.89 -14.25 -2.91
N PRO A 361 -8.16 -15.26 -2.35
CA PRO A 361 -7.14 -15.99 -3.11
C PRO A 361 -7.69 -16.70 -4.34
N LEU A 362 -8.85 -17.33 -4.24
CA LEU A 362 -9.49 -18.02 -5.36
C LEU A 362 -9.92 -17.01 -6.44
N CYS A 363 -10.49 -15.87 -6.05
CA CYS A 363 -10.84 -14.79 -6.99
C CYS A 363 -9.60 -14.28 -7.73
N ALA A 364 -8.49 -14.06 -7.02
CA ALA A 364 -7.24 -13.62 -7.61
C ALA A 364 -6.64 -14.67 -8.57
N LEU A 365 -6.71 -15.95 -8.20
CA LEU A 365 -6.28 -17.07 -9.06
C LEU A 365 -7.07 -17.10 -10.39
N ILE A 366 -8.41 -17.08 -10.31
CA ILE A 366 -9.27 -17.12 -11.49
C ILE A 366 -9.03 -15.88 -12.36
N ALA A 367 -8.90 -14.72 -11.75
CA ALA A 367 -8.61 -13.48 -12.46
C ALA A 367 -7.24 -13.51 -13.15
N ALA A 368 -6.18 -13.99 -12.48
CA ALA A 368 -4.85 -14.14 -13.06
C ALA A 368 -4.87 -15.07 -14.29
N ILE A 369 -5.52 -16.25 -14.17
CA ILE A 369 -5.66 -17.18 -15.28
C ILE A 369 -6.47 -16.55 -16.43
N SER A 370 -7.51 -15.76 -16.11
CA SER A 370 -8.37 -15.13 -17.12
C SER A 370 -7.65 -14.04 -17.93
N CYS A 371 -6.55 -13.43 -17.41
CA CYS A 371 -5.80 -12.41 -18.14
C CYS A 371 -5.31 -12.90 -19.51
N LEU A 372 -4.89 -14.16 -19.59
CA LEU A 372 -4.37 -14.73 -20.85
C LEU A 372 -5.46 -14.88 -21.94
N PRO A 373 -6.56 -15.63 -21.74
CA PRO A 373 -7.59 -15.75 -22.76
C PRO A 373 -8.23 -14.40 -23.08
N VAL A 374 -8.39 -13.51 -22.10
CA VAL A 374 -8.93 -12.16 -22.32
C VAL A 374 -8.00 -11.36 -23.23
N ALA A 375 -6.69 -11.33 -22.97
CA ALA A 375 -5.73 -10.62 -23.82
C ALA A 375 -5.66 -11.18 -25.25
N LEU A 376 -5.93 -12.46 -25.45
CA LEU A 376 -5.97 -13.11 -26.78
C LEU A 376 -7.22 -12.76 -27.61
N MET A 377 -8.27 -12.18 -27.03
CA MET A 377 -9.53 -11.90 -27.71
C MET A 377 -9.40 -10.87 -28.83
N ARG A 378 -8.46 -9.93 -28.75
CA ARG A 378 -8.28 -8.85 -29.71
C ARG A 378 -6.91 -8.90 -30.38
N LYS A 379 -6.83 -8.58 -31.68
CA LYS A 379 -5.56 -8.57 -32.42
C LYS A 379 -4.51 -7.63 -31.79
N LEU A 380 -4.93 -6.46 -31.30
CA LEU A 380 -4.05 -5.45 -30.73
C LEU A 380 -3.36 -5.92 -29.43
N THR A 381 -4.05 -6.68 -28.60
CA THR A 381 -3.52 -7.19 -27.32
C THR A 381 -2.86 -8.56 -27.45
N ARG A 382 -3.26 -9.33 -28.46
CA ARG A 382 -2.77 -10.70 -28.71
C ARG A 382 -1.29 -10.76 -29.08
N THR A 383 -0.76 -9.77 -29.80
CA THR A 383 0.62 -9.78 -30.32
C THR A 383 1.69 -9.74 -29.24
N GLY A 384 1.36 -9.28 -28.02
CA GLY A 384 2.27 -9.24 -26.87
C GLY A 384 2.30 -10.52 -26.03
N ILE A 385 1.41 -11.48 -26.28
CA ILE A 385 1.27 -12.67 -25.43
C ILE A 385 2.00 -13.85 -26.05
N THR A 386 3.06 -14.30 -25.37
CA THR A 386 3.88 -15.47 -25.71
C THR A 386 4.05 -16.35 -24.47
N TRP A 387 4.53 -17.58 -24.63
CA TRP A 387 4.90 -18.43 -23.51
C TRP A 387 5.96 -17.78 -22.59
N MET A 388 6.87 -17.03 -23.19
CA MET A 388 7.87 -16.28 -22.43
C MET A 388 7.21 -15.18 -21.57
N THR A 389 6.17 -14.52 -22.06
CA THR A 389 5.39 -13.53 -21.30
C THR A 389 4.73 -14.15 -20.06
N VAL A 390 4.23 -15.40 -20.18
CA VAL A 390 3.67 -16.14 -19.04
C VAL A 390 4.72 -16.46 -18.00
N ILE A 391 5.88 -16.97 -18.43
CA ILE A 391 7.01 -17.26 -17.54
C ILE A 391 7.47 -15.97 -16.83
N GLN A 392 7.60 -14.88 -17.58
CA GLN A 392 7.97 -13.58 -17.02
C GLN A 392 6.94 -13.07 -16.01
N ALA A 393 5.63 -13.20 -16.28
CA ALA A 393 4.60 -12.79 -15.35
C ALA A 393 4.67 -13.59 -14.02
N LEU A 394 4.90 -14.90 -14.09
CA LEU A 394 5.09 -15.74 -12.90
C LEU A 394 6.38 -15.36 -12.14
N GLU A 395 7.46 -15.08 -12.85
CA GLU A 395 8.72 -14.64 -12.25
C GLU A 395 8.58 -13.26 -11.60
N ASP A 396 8.00 -12.30 -12.30
CA ASP A 396 7.79 -10.92 -11.80
C ASP A 396 6.85 -10.92 -10.58
N GLY A 397 5.82 -11.76 -10.58
CA GLY A 397 4.94 -11.98 -9.44
C GLY A 397 5.71 -12.47 -8.21
N ALA A 398 6.50 -13.52 -8.35
CA ALA A 398 7.32 -14.03 -7.25
C ALA A 398 8.33 -12.99 -6.73
N ARG A 399 9.05 -12.31 -7.64
CA ARG A 399 10.02 -11.26 -7.27
C ARG A 399 9.38 -10.11 -6.51
N SER A 400 8.22 -9.65 -6.95
CA SER A 400 7.49 -8.55 -6.30
C SER A 400 6.95 -8.94 -4.91
N ALA A 401 6.63 -10.21 -4.69
CA ALA A 401 6.17 -10.71 -3.39
C ALA A 401 7.28 -10.76 -2.32
N LEU A 402 8.56 -10.81 -2.72
CA LEU A 402 9.69 -10.98 -1.77
C LEU A 402 9.74 -9.87 -0.72
N SER A 403 9.49 -8.64 -1.12
CA SER A 403 9.50 -7.50 -0.18
C SER A 403 8.42 -7.65 0.89
N VAL A 404 7.23 -8.13 0.52
CA VAL A 404 6.15 -8.33 1.48
C VAL A 404 6.39 -9.56 2.35
N ALA A 405 6.91 -10.67 1.78
CA ALA A 405 7.25 -11.87 2.52
C ALA A 405 8.28 -11.58 3.63
N MET A 406 9.38 -10.91 3.28
CA MET A 406 10.40 -10.53 4.25
C MET A 406 9.91 -9.51 5.27
N ALA A 407 9.08 -8.54 4.84
CA ALA A 407 8.46 -7.58 5.72
C ALA A 407 7.54 -8.26 6.76
N CYS A 408 6.70 -9.19 6.33
CA CYS A 408 5.77 -9.92 7.19
C CYS A 408 6.50 -10.84 8.18
N ALA A 409 7.56 -11.54 7.74
CA ALA A 409 8.38 -12.35 8.63
C ALA A 409 9.08 -11.50 9.71
N CYS A 410 9.66 -10.36 9.32
CA CYS A 410 10.33 -9.44 10.25
C CYS A 410 9.33 -8.73 11.17
N ALA A 411 8.14 -8.36 10.67
CA ALA A 411 7.08 -7.80 11.51
C ALA A 411 6.56 -8.81 12.55
N GLY A 412 6.59 -10.11 12.24
CA GLY A 412 6.34 -11.18 13.20
C GLY A 412 7.28 -11.13 14.42
N LEU A 413 8.56 -10.76 14.22
CA LEU A 413 9.49 -10.55 15.34
C LEU A 413 9.03 -9.41 16.25
N VAL A 414 8.52 -8.31 15.68
CA VAL A 414 8.00 -7.17 16.46
C VAL A 414 6.74 -7.59 17.22
N ILE A 415 5.79 -8.25 16.54
CA ILE A 415 4.57 -8.75 17.19
C ILE A 415 4.91 -9.68 18.33
N GLY A 416 5.78 -10.66 18.12
CA GLY A 416 6.19 -11.59 19.17
C GLY A 416 6.76 -10.90 20.40
N CYS A 417 7.61 -9.89 20.22
CA CYS A 417 8.12 -9.07 21.31
C CYS A 417 7.02 -8.26 22.00
N VAL A 418 6.14 -7.60 21.26
CA VAL A 418 5.04 -6.78 21.80
C VAL A 418 4.07 -7.64 22.61
N THR A 419 3.72 -8.82 22.07
CA THR A 419 2.79 -9.76 22.74
C THR A 419 3.36 -10.27 24.05
N ILE A 420 4.58 -10.80 24.04
CA ILE A 420 5.17 -11.42 25.25
C ILE A 420 5.48 -10.40 26.35
N THR A 421 5.76 -9.14 25.99
CA THR A 421 6.07 -8.07 26.94
C THR A 421 4.84 -7.29 27.41
N GLY A 422 3.71 -7.43 26.74
CA GLY A 422 2.54 -6.60 26.99
C GLY A 422 2.72 -5.12 26.64
N LEU A 423 3.72 -4.78 25.83
CA LEU A 423 4.03 -3.39 25.43
C LEU A 423 2.83 -2.66 24.84
N GLY A 424 1.95 -3.33 24.10
CA GLY A 424 0.73 -2.72 23.56
C GLY A 424 -0.17 -2.11 24.65
N ILE A 425 -0.22 -2.75 25.85
CA ILE A 425 -0.98 -2.22 26.99
C ILE A 425 -0.32 -0.95 27.53
N VAL A 426 1.01 -0.96 27.68
CA VAL A 426 1.78 0.19 28.17
C VAL A 426 1.64 1.37 27.22
N PHE A 427 1.82 1.15 25.91
CA PHE A 427 1.62 2.19 24.91
C PHE A 427 0.19 2.76 24.93
N THR A 428 -0.81 1.89 25.09
CA THR A 428 -2.21 2.30 25.22
C THR A 428 -2.39 3.27 26.39
N GLN A 429 -1.84 2.97 27.56
CA GLN A 429 -1.93 3.83 28.75
C GLN A 429 -1.24 5.18 28.49
N VAL A 430 -0.02 5.16 27.96
CA VAL A 430 0.73 6.39 27.64
C VAL A 430 -0.02 7.29 26.65
N VAL A 431 -0.60 6.71 25.59
CA VAL A 431 -1.38 7.50 24.61
C VAL A 431 -2.62 8.11 25.26
N ILE A 432 -3.35 7.36 26.08
CA ILE A 432 -4.57 7.86 26.77
C ILE A 432 -4.21 8.95 27.77
N GLU A 433 -3.16 8.81 28.54
CA GLU A 433 -2.69 9.82 29.49
C GLU A 433 -2.24 11.09 28.79
N LEU A 434 -1.42 10.99 27.76
CA LEU A 434 -0.98 12.14 26.94
C LEU A 434 -2.15 12.82 26.22
N ALA A 435 -3.13 12.06 25.80
CA ALA A 435 -4.33 12.58 25.16
C ALA A 435 -5.32 13.19 26.14
N ASN A 436 -5.08 13.09 27.45
CA ASN A 436 -5.98 13.62 28.47
C ASN A 436 -7.44 13.14 28.29
N ASN A 437 -7.62 11.89 27.90
CA ASN A 437 -8.90 11.26 27.50
C ASN A 437 -9.63 11.95 26.31
N SER A 438 -8.96 12.82 25.57
CA SER A 438 -9.52 13.46 24.37
C SER A 438 -9.31 12.57 23.14
N LEU A 439 -10.39 12.11 22.53
CA LEU A 439 -10.33 11.32 21.29
C LEU A 439 -9.55 12.05 20.18
N PHE A 440 -9.82 13.35 19.98
CA PHE A 440 -9.13 14.13 18.95
C PHE A 440 -7.61 14.15 19.16
N LEU A 441 -7.17 14.37 20.40
CA LEU A 441 -5.74 14.41 20.71
C LEU A 441 -5.10 13.03 20.58
N ALA A 442 -5.79 11.97 20.98
CA ALA A 442 -5.32 10.59 20.79
C ALA A 442 -5.17 10.23 19.30
N LEU A 443 -6.14 10.60 18.46
CA LEU A 443 -6.05 10.41 17.01
C LEU A 443 -4.87 11.20 16.42
N LEU A 444 -4.66 12.44 16.86
CA LEU A 444 -3.54 13.26 16.39
C LEU A 444 -2.20 12.64 16.79
N LEU A 445 -2.05 12.19 18.04
CA LEU A 445 -0.85 11.50 18.52
C LEU A 445 -0.61 10.19 17.75
N THR A 446 -1.68 9.40 17.53
CA THR A 446 -1.63 8.17 16.74
C THR A 446 -1.22 8.44 15.31
N ALA A 447 -1.76 9.49 14.68
CA ALA A 447 -1.39 9.90 13.32
C ALA A 447 0.08 10.28 13.22
N LEU A 448 0.56 11.13 14.13
CA LEU A 448 1.97 11.57 14.16
C LEU A 448 2.91 10.39 14.45
N ALA A 449 2.61 9.58 15.46
CA ALA A 449 3.39 8.39 15.78
C ALA A 449 3.39 7.39 14.61
N GLY A 450 2.24 7.20 13.95
CA GLY A 450 2.11 6.34 12.77
C GLY A 450 2.96 6.82 11.60
N ILE A 451 2.97 8.12 11.30
CA ILE A 451 3.85 8.68 10.28
C ILE A 451 5.31 8.41 10.63
N VAL A 452 5.72 8.69 11.88
CA VAL A 452 7.10 8.49 12.34
C VAL A 452 7.51 7.02 12.27
N LEU A 453 6.66 6.11 12.77
CA LEU A 453 6.92 4.67 12.71
C LEU A 453 6.93 4.13 11.28
N GLY A 454 6.11 4.71 10.39
CA GLY A 454 6.05 4.34 8.98
C GLY A 454 7.20 4.86 8.12
N MET A 455 8.03 5.78 8.62
CA MET A 455 9.12 6.37 7.84
C MET A 455 10.14 5.31 7.41
N GLY A 456 10.35 5.21 6.10
CA GLY A 456 11.34 4.29 5.53
C GLY A 456 10.96 2.82 5.55
N MET A 457 9.75 2.49 5.97
CA MET A 457 9.19 1.14 5.89
C MET A 457 8.14 1.06 4.77
N PRO A 458 7.98 -0.10 4.12
CA PRO A 458 6.79 -0.38 3.31
C PRO A 458 5.52 -0.31 4.16
N THR A 459 4.39 -0.06 3.52
CA THR A 459 3.10 0.18 4.20
C THR A 459 2.66 -0.97 5.11
N THR A 460 2.88 -2.22 4.69
CA THR A 460 2.45 -3.40 5.46
C THR A 460 3.10 -3.48 6.83
N PRO A 461 4.44 -3.47 6.98
CA PRO A 461 5.05 -3.47 8.31
C PRO A 461 4.74 -2.20 9.11
N ALA A 462 4.64 -1.03 8.47
CA ALA A 462 4.22 0.19 9.16
C ALA A 462 2.84 0.04 9.81
N TYR A 463 1.88 -0.50 9.04
CA TYR A 463 0.54 -0.79 9.53
C TYR A 463 0.56 -1.81 10.70
N ILE A 464 1.32 -2.90 10.57
CA ILE A 464 1.42 -3.94 11.60
C ILE A 464 1.92 -3.35 12.93
N VAL A 465 2.97 -2.55 12.89
CA VAL A 465 3.52 -1.88 14.09
C VAL A 465 2.49 -0.93 14.70
N MET A 466 1.80 -0.14 13.88
CA MET A 466 0.75 0.78 14.35
C MET A 466 -0.40 0.03 15.02
N VAL A 467 -0.86 -1.07 14.44
CA VAL A 467 -1.95 -1.87 15.01
C VAL A 467 -1.54 -2.48 16.34
N SER A 468 -0.32 -2.97 16.45
CA SER A 468 0.14 -3.60 17.68
C SER A 468 0.32 -2.62 18.85
N LEU A 469 0.62 -1.34 18.56
CA LEU A 469 0.98 -0.36 19.60
C LEU A 469 -0.06 0.75 19.80
N LEU A 470 -0.68 1.25 18.73
CA LEU A 470 -1.44 2.49 18.74
C LEU A 470 -2.96 2.28 18.62
N VAL A 471 -3.39 1.32 17.81
CA VAL A 471 -4.82 1.05 17.57
C VAL A 471 -5.57 0.68 18.85
N PRO A 472 -5.03 -0.13 19.79
CA PRO A 472 -5.73 -0.45 21.03
C PRO A 472 -6.10 0.79 21.86
N ALA A 473 -5.28 1.85 21.84
CA ALA A 473 -5.58 3.09 22.55
C ALA A 473 -6.79 3.81 21.95
N VAL A 474 -6.88 3.84 20.63
CA VAL A 474 -7.99 4.48 19.91
C VAL A 474 -9.30 3.72 20.13
N ILE A 475 -9.25 2.39 20.11
CA ILE A 475 -10.42 1.53 20.41
C ILE A 475 -10.89 1.74 21.85
N LYS A 476 -9.97 1.82 22.82
CA LYS A 476 -10.29 2.03 24.24
C LYS A 476 -10.96 3.39 24.51
N LEU A 477 -10.74 4.36 23.65
CA LEU A 477 -11.42 5.67 23.67
C LEU A 477 -12.79 5.65 22.96
N GLY A 478 -13.31 4.49 22.59
CA GLY A 478 -14.67 4.30 22.08
C GLY A 478 -14.81 4.29 20.55
N VAL A 479 -13.70 4.24 19.81
CA VAL A 479 -13.74 4.06 18.35
C VAL A 479 -13.94 2.58 18.03
N ASP A 480 -14.81 2.29 17.07
CA ASP A 480 -15.00 0.92 16.58
C ASP A 480 -13.71 0.36 15.92
N ALA A 481 -13.49 -0.93 16.06
CA ALA A 481 -12.26 -1.55 15.59
C ALA A 481 -12.00 -1.34 14.08
N PRO A 482 -12.97 -1.48 13.15
CA PRO A 482 -12.75 -1.19 11.74
C PRO A 482 -12.27 0.23 11.46
N SER A 483 -12.87 1.24 12.11
CA SER A 483 -12.47 2.65 11.95
C SER A 483 -11.06 2.90 12.49
N ALA A 484 -10.72 2.33 13.64
CA ALA A 484 -9.39 2.46 14.24
C ALA A 484 -8.30 1.80 13.37
N HIS A 485 -8.58 0.62 12.83
CA HIS A 485 -7.69 -0.10 11.91
C HIS A 485 -7.55 0.64 10.56
N MET A 486 -8.65 1.14 9.99
CA MET A 486 -8.63 1.92 8.76
C MET A 486 -7.85 3.24 8.95
N PHE A 487 -7.97 3.88 10.10
CA PHE A 487 -7.19 5.07 10.48
C PHE A 487 -5.68 4.76 10.47
N ALA A 488 -5.28 3.68 11.12
CA ALA A 488 -3.89 3.22 11.12
C ALA A 488 -3.38 2.90 9.70
N LEU A 489 -4.18 2.19 8.90
CA LEU A 489 -3.86 1.88 7.51
C LEU A 489 -3.62 3.17 6.69
N TYR A 490 -4.49 4.16 6.84
CA TYR A 490 -4.37 5.44 6.15
C TYR A 490 -3.05 6.16 6.47
N PHE A 491 -2.69 6.27 7.77
CA PHE A 491 -1.45 6.94 8.16
C PHE A 491 -0.20 6.13 7.82
N ALA A 492 -0.27 4.80 7.82
CA ALA A 492 0.79 3.95 7.28
C ALA A 492 1.02 4.22 5.78
N ILE A 493 -0.05 4.42 5.01
CA ILE A 493 0.03 4.75 3.59
C ILE A 493 0.56 6.18 3.39
N LEU A 494 0.06 7.16 4.13
CA LEU A 494 0.47 8.55 4.04
C LEU A 494 1.93 8.79 4.45
N SER A 495 2.54 7.91 5.25
CA SER A 495 3.96 7.97 5.57
C SER A 495 4.87 7.89 4.33
N ALA A 496 4.40 7.23 3.24
CA ALA A 496 5.12 7.12 1.99
C ALA A 496 5.26 8.43 1.20
N ILE A 497 4.45 9.44 1.55
CA ILE A 497 4.51 10.79 0.94
C ILE A 497 4.91 11.88 1.93
N THR A 498 5.13 11.53 3.20
CA THR A 498 5.48 12.50 4.25
C THR A 498 7.00 12.55 4.46
N PRO A 499 7.67 13.70 4.28
CA PRO A 499 9.09 13.85 4.62
C PRO A 499 9.37 13.50 6.09
N PRO A 500 10.59 13.06 6.44
CA PRO A 500 11.83 13.14 5.68
C PRO A 500 12.13 11.96 4.73
N VAL A 501 11.47 10.80 4.85
CA VAL A 501 11.85 9.61 4.05
C VAL A 501 11.00 9.43 2.79
N ALA A 502 9.70 9.67 2.84
CA ALA A 502 8.76 9.80 1.70
C ALA A 502 9.10 8.98 0.43
N LEU A 503 9.11 7.65 0.53
CA LEU A 503 9.64 6.74 -0.52
C LEU A 503 9.02 6.98 -1.91
N ALA A 504 7.70 7.20 -1.98
CA ALA A 504 7.01 7.47 -3.25
C ALA A 504 7.40 8.82 -3.85
N VAL A 505 7.60 9.83 -2.99
CA VAL A 505 8.06 11.17 -3.41
C VAL A 505 9.47 11.10 -3.97
N PHE A 506 10.36 10.35 -3.35
CA PHE A 506 11.74 10.23 -3.82
C PHE A 506 11.81 9.56 -5.18
N ALA A 507 11.02 8.52 -5.40
CA ALA A 507 10.91 7.86 -6.71
C ALA A 507 10.40 8.84 -7.79
N ALA A 508 9.32 9.58 -7.52
CA ALA A 508 8.75 10.55 -8.45
C ALA A 508 9.68 11.76 -8.69
N ALA A 509 10.35 12.27 -7.65
CA ALA A 509 11.30 13.38 -7.77
C ALA A 509 12.50 13.03 -8.65
N ALA A 510 13.01 11.78 -8.53
CA ALA A 510 14.08 11.28 -9.39
C ALA A 510 13.67 11.26 -10.87
N LEU A 511 12.45 10.76 -11.19
CA LEU A 511 11.90 10.76 -12.55
C LEU A 511 11.70 12.18 -13.09
N ALA A 512 11.22 13.10 -12.25
CA ALA A 512 10.99 14.48 -12.62
C ALA A 512 12.27 15.31 -12.73
N LYS A 513 13.42 14.80 -12.21
CA LYS A 513 14.67 15.54 -11.98
C LYS A 513 14.41 16.79 -11.13
N ALA A 514 13.61 16.66 -10.07
CA ALA A 514 13.20 17.72 -9.17
C ALA A 514 13.88 17.58 -7.80
N ASN A 515 13.91 18.69 -7.02
CA ASN A 515 14.38 18.65 -5.65
C ASN A 515 13.45 17.83 -4.76
N MET A 516 14.00 16.90 -3.98
CA MET A 516 13.24 15.96 -3.14
C MET A 516 12.43 16.67 -2.05
N TRP A 517 13.01 17.66 -1.37
CA TRP A 517 12.33 18.38 -0.30
C TRP A 517 11.19 19.27 -0.84
N GLU A 518 11.45 19.98 -1.95
CA GLU A 518 10.42 20.79 -2.61
C GLU A 518 9.26 19.90 -3.08
N THR A 519 9.56 18.73 -3.64
CA THR A 519 8.57 17.76 -4.04
C THR A 519 7.80 17.21 -2.84
N GLY A 520 8.48 16.93 -1.72
CA GLY A 520 7.85 16.44 -0.50
C GLY A 520 6.85 17.44 0.09
N PHE A 521 7.23 18.70 0.21
CA PHE A 521 6.31 19.75 0.68
C PHE A 521 5.15 19.98 -0.31
N ALA A 522 5.41 19.90 -1.61
CA ALA A 522 4.37 19.97 -2.62
C ALA A 522 3.39 18.77 -2.53
N ALA A 523 3.92 17.56 -2.24
CA ALA A 523 3.12 16.36 -2.03
C ALA A 523 2.25 16.46 -0.77
N MET A 524 2.80 16.90 0.36
CA MET A 524 2.02 17.15 1.57
C MET A 524 0.91 18.17 1.34
N ARG A 525 1.18 19.24 0.59
CA ARG A 525 0.17 20.23 0.22
C ARG A 525 -0.90 19.64 -0.69
N ALA A 526 -0.52 18.82 -1.68
CA ALA A 526 -1.46 18.17 -2.60
C ALA A 526 -2.34 17.14 -1.88
N ALA A 527 -1.79 16.44 -0.88
CA ALA A 527 -2.48 15.46 -0.06
C ALA A 527 -3.15 16.08 1.19
N ALA A 528 -3.00 17.39 1.45
CA ALA A 528 -3.49 18.00 2.69
C ALA A 528 -4.95 17.67 3.01
N PRO A 529 -5.91 17.69 2.05
CA PRO A 529 -7.27 17.26 2.35
C PRO A 529 -7.37 15.76 2.66
N ALA A 530 -6.50 14.92 2.07
CA ALA A 530 -6.51 13.48 2.30
C ALA A 530 -6.04 13.09 3.71
N TYR A 531 -5.18 13.90 4.36
CA TYR A 531 -4.83 13.68 5.78
C TYR A 531 -5.99 13.87 6.74
N ILE A 532 -7.05 14.55 6.31
CA ILE A 532 -8.24 14.82 7.13
C ILE A 532 -9.28 13.69 6.99
N VAL A 533 -9.31 12.99 5.85
CA VAL A 533 -10.28 11.90 5.60
C VAL A 533 -10.31 10.84 6.70
N PRO A 534 -9.17 10.39 7.29
CA PRO A 534 -9.19 9.43 8.40
C PRO A 534 -9.96 9.93 9.63
N PHE A 535 -9.85 11.22 9.95
CA PHE A 535 -10.61 11.80 11.05
C PHE A 535 -12.11 11.80 10.74
N MET A 536 -12.50 12.05 9.47
CA MET A 536 -13.91 12.08 9.06
C MET A 536 -14.59 10.74 9.36
N PHE A 537 -14.03 9.62 8.91
CA PHE A 537 -14.67 8.32 9.09
C PHE A 537 -14.55 7.77 10.52
N VAL A 538 -13.62 8.25 11.35
CA VAL A 538 -13.60 7.92 12.78
C VAL A 538 -14.77 8.60 13.52
N TYR A 539 -15.06 9.86 13.19
CA TYR A 539 -16.21 10.57 13.77
C TYR A 539 -17.55 10.20 13.14
N GLU A 540 -17.53 9.77 11.86
CA GLU A 540 -18.69 9.36 11.09
C GLU A 540 -18.47 7.98 10.43
N PRO A 541 -18.64 6.87 11.20
CA PRO A 541 -18.39 5.51 10.69
C PRO A 541 -19.27 5.09 9.50
N THR A 542 -20.37 5.82 9.23
CA THR A 542 -21.20 5.61 8.03
C THR A 542 -20.40 5.81 6.73
N LEU A 543 -19.31 6.59 6.77
CA LEU A 543 -18.37 6.72 5.65
C LEU A 543 -17.58 5.43 5.37
N LEU A 544 -17.55 4.48 6.32
CA LEU A 544 -17.04 3.12 6.12
C LEU A 544 -18.16 2.12 5.81
N LEU A 545 -19.38 2.57 5.56
CA LEU A 545 -20.56 1.71 5.41
C LEU A 545 -20.80 0.82 6.65
N ILE A 546 -20.48 1.34 7.84
CA ILE A 546 -20.79 0.70 9.12
C ILE A 546 -22.14 1.24 9.57
N PHE A 547 -23.14 0.35 9.58
CA PHE A 547 -24.51 0.71 9.92
C PHE A 547 -24.74 0.47 11.41
N LYS A 548 -25.27 1.49 12.10
CA LYS A 548 -25.87 1.39 13.44
C LYS A 548 -27.39 1.26 13.29
N ASP A 549 -28.08 0.83 14.32
CA ASP A 549 -29.51 0.49 14.28
C ASP A 549 -30.41 1.57 13.66
N ASP A 550 -30.04 2.84 13.78
CA ASP A 550 -30.79 3.98 13.22
C ASP A 550 -30.24 4.51 11.88
N THR A 551 -29.27 3.82 11.25
CA THR A 551 -28.62 4.34 10.04
C THR A 551 -29.45 4.05 8.80
N SER A 552 -29.96 5.09 8.15
CA SER A 552 -30.64 5.01 6.84
C SER A 552 -29.63 5.16 5.68
N TYR A 553 -29.92 4.58 4.51
CA TYR A 553 -29.17 4.85 3.28
C TYR A 553 -29.14 6.34 2.91
N ILE A 554 -30.17 7.10 3.27
CA ILE A 554 -30.21 8.55 3.07
C ILE A 554 -29.15 9.24 3.93
N THR A 555 -28.98 8.80 5.17
CA THR A 555 -27.94 9.32 6.08
C THR A 555 -26.53 9.08 5.49
N VAL A 556 -26.28 7.87 4.98
CA VAL A 556 -24.99 7.55 4.32
C VAL A 556 -24.76 8.47 3.12
N LEU A 557 -25.75 8.61 2.24
CA LEU A 557 -25.65 9.46 1.06
C LEU A 557 -25.36 10.92 1.46
N TRP A 558 -26.03 11.42 2.50
CA TRP A 558 -25.82 12.75 3.04
C TRP A 558 -24.41 12.93 3.59
N SER A 559 -23.91 11.99 4.41
CA SER A 559 -22.55 12.01 4.96
C SER A 559 -21.49 11.98 3.85
N VAL A 560 -21.69 11.18 2.81
CA VAL A 560 -20.78 11.15 1.65
C VAL A 560 -20.78 12.48 0.90
N LEU A 561 -21.95 13.10 0.70
CA LEU A 561 -22.08 14.37 0.01
C LEU A 561 -21.41 15.50 0.80
N THR A 562 -21.68 15.62 2.10
CA THR A 562 -21.07 16.63 2.98
C THR A 562 -19.56 16.44 3.08
N ALA A 563 -19.08 15.19 3.20
CA ALA A 563 -17.67 14.84 3.19
C ALA A 563 -16.98 15.25 1.88
N LEU A 564 -17.59 14.95 0.73
CA LEU A 564 -17.04 15.30 -0.59
C LEU A 564 -16.94 16.82 -0.74
N ILE A 565 -17.99 17.55 -0.37
CA ILE A 565 -18.00 19.02 -0.46
C ILE A 565 -16.99 19.62 0.55
N GLY A 566 -16.84 19.04 1.74
CA GLY A 566 -15.82 19.40 2.72
C GLY A 566 -14.41 19.24 2.16
N VAL A 567 -14.14 18.13 1.49
CA VAL A 567 -12.85 17.86 0.81
C VAL A 567 -12.58 18.87 -0.32
N ILE A 568 -13.60 19.25 -1.10
CA ILE A 568 -13.49 20.28 -2.14
C ILE A 568 -13.17 21.64 -1.52
N ALA A 569 -13.85 22.00 -0.41
CA ALA A 569 -13.59 23.24 0.31
C ALA A 569 -12.15 23.29 0.88
N LEU A 570 -11.65 22.17 1.46
CA LEU A 570 -10.27 22.04 1.90
C LEU A 570 -9.30 22.28 0.75
N ALA A 571 -9.50 21.59 -0.37
CA ALA A 571 -8.65 21.76 -1.55
C ALA A 571 -8.67 23.24 -2.03
N GLY A 572 -9.84 23.87 -2.07
CA GLY A 572 -9.98 25.29 -2.41
C GLY A 572 -9.22 26.21 -1.49
N GLY A 573 -9.27 25.96 -0.17
CA GLY A 573 -8.55 26.69 0.85
C GLY A 573 -7.02 26.55 0.71
N PHE A 574 -6.52 25.33 0.50
CA PHE A 574 -5.07 25.08 0.33
C PHE A 574 -4.51 25.60 -0.99
N PHE A 575 -5.26 25.50 -2.08
CA PHE A 575 -4.79 25.90 -3.42
C PHE A 575 -5.18 27.33 -3.80
N GLY A 576 -6.07 27.98 -3.05
CA GLY A 576 -6.42 29.38 -3.23
C GLY A 576 -7.27 29.62 -4.48
N TRP A 577 -8.15 28.68 -4.82
CA TRP A 577 -9.12 28.76 -5.91
C TRP A 577 -10.36 27.94 -5.57
N LEU A 578 -11.55 28.44 -5.92
CA LEU A 578 -12.79 27.65 -5.90
C LEU A 578 -13.54 27.87 -7.22
N VAL A 579 -14.24 28.98 -7.38
CA VAL A 579 -14.86 29.46 -8.61
C VAL A 579 -13.97 30.51 -9.29
N GLY A 580 -13.20 31.23 -8.49
CA GLY A 580 -12.23 32.24 -8.86
C GLY A 580 -11.05 32.28 -7.88
N TYR A 581 -10.17 33.27 -8.03
CA TYR A 581 -9.04 33.44 -7.13
C TYR A 581 -9.51 33.69 -5.67
N ALA A 582 -8.96 32.92 -4.74
CA ALA A 582 -9.27 33.03 -3.33
C ALA A 582 -8.24 33.88 -2.57
N THR A 583 -8.68 35.01 -2.02
CA THR A 583 -7.90 35.82 -1.10
C THR A 583 -7.63 35.05 0.20
N ILE A 584 -6.75 35.54 1.06
CA ILE A 584 -6.45 34.91 2.37
C ILE A 584 -7.74 34.70 3.18
N THR A 585 -8.62 35.71 3.21
CA THR A 585 -9.92 35.63 3.89
C THR A 585 -10.81 34.51 3.31
N HIS A 586 -10.91 34.42 1.98
CA HIS A 586 -11.66 33.34 1.32
C HIS A 586 -11.08 31.96 1.65
N ARG A 587 -9.76 31.85 1.73
CA ARG A 587 -9.08 30.58 2.08
C ARG A 587 -9.39 30.16 3.52
N VAL A 588 -9.31 31.08 4.48
CA VAL A 588 -9.66 30.81 5.87
C VAL A 588 -11.14 30.41 5.99
N LEU A 589 -12.04 31.12 5.33
CA LEU A 589 -13.47 30.77 5.31
C LEU A 589 -13.72 29.39 4.71
N LEU A 590 -13.02 29.00 3.63
CA LEU A 590 -13.12 27.66 3.04
C LEU A 590 -12.61 26.57 3.99
N LEU A 591 -11.54 26.82 4.75
CA LEU A 591 -11.06 25.89 5.77
C LEU A 591 -12.04 25.73 6.93
N ILE A 592 -12.69 26.83 7.36
CA ILE A 592 -13.76 26.79 8.38
C ILE A 592 -14.98 26.05 7.84
N ALA A 593 -15.41 26.34 6.61
CA ALA A 593 -16.52 25.63 5.96
C ALA A 593 -16.26 24.12 5.89
N ALA A 594 -15.02 23.74 5.52
CA ALA A 594 -14.62 22.35 5.50
C ALA A 594 -14.68 21.70 6.90
N ALA A 595 -14.17 22.37 7.93
CA ALA A 595 -14.24 21.86 9.30
C ALA A 595 -15.69 21.66 9.77
N CYS A 596 -16.61 22.56 9.38
CA CYS A 596 -18.04 22.42 9.66
C CYS A 596 -18.66 21.23 8.92
N LEU A 597 -18.33 21.01 7.63
CA LEU A 597 -18.86 19.92 6.80
C LEU A 597 -18.27 18.56 7.13
N ILE A 598 -17.11 18.52 7.77
CA ILE A 598 -16.42 17.29 8.22
C ILE A 598 -17.01 16.81 9.54
N LYS A 599 -17.44 17.72 10.40
CA LYS A 599 -18.08 17.37 11.68
C LYS A 599 -19.55 17.02 11.43
N PRO A 600 -19.98 15.76 11.73
CA PRO A 600 -21.37 15.36 11.51
C PRO A 600 -22.36 16.25 12.29
N GLY A 601 -23.40 16.74 11.63
CA GLY A 601 -24.48 17.47 12.27
C GLY A 601 -25.17 18.44 11.32
N LEU A 602 -26.51 18.47 11.34
CA LEU A 602 -27.32 19.31 10.45
C LEU A 602 -26.96 20.82 10.58
N ILE A 603 -26.70 21.29 11.79
CA ILE A 603 -26.35 22.70 12.04
C ILE A 603 -24.98 23.03 11.45
N THR A 604 -23.97 22.15 11.65
CA THR A 604 -22.62 22.31 11.10
C THR A 604 -22.64 22.25 9.58
N ASP A 605 -23.45 21.38 9.00
CA ASP A 605 -23.62 21.25 7.55
C ASP A 605 -24.21 22.52 6.94
N VAL A 606 -25.30 23.07 7.53
CA VAL A 606 -25.93 24.32 7.07
C VAL A 606 -24.94 25.49 7.14
N ILE A 607 -24.17 25.61 8.22
CA ILE A 607 -23.12 26.63 8.36
C ILE A 607 -22.04 26.46 7.28
N GLY A 608 -21.55 25.25 7.10
CA GLY A 608 -20.52 24.94 6.12
C GLY A 608 -20.96 25.24 4.69
N PHE A 609 -22.14 24.82 4.29
CA PHE A 609 -22.73 25.16 2.99
C PHE A 609 -22.94 26.65 2.82
N GLY A 610 -23.44 27.34 3.85
CA GLY A 610 -23.64 28.78 3.84
C GLY A 610 -22.36 29.57 3.60
N ILE A 611 -21.28 29.21 4.33
CA ILE A 611 -19.96 29.83 4.16
C ILE A 611 -19.43 29.55 2.73
N MET A 612 -19.50 28.30 2.28
CA MET A 612 -18.99 27.92 0.97
C MET A 612 -19.75 28.62 -0.16
N ALA A 613 -21.07 28.69 -0.08
CA ALA A 613 -21.91 29.42 -1.04
C ALA A 613 -21.59 30.93 -1.05
N THR A 614 -21.40 31.53 0.12
CA THR A 614 -20.99 32.93 0.24
C THR A 614 -19.67 33.21 -0.45
N VAL A 615 -18.65 32.38 -0.19
CA VAL A 615 -17.33 32.52 -0.86
C VAL A 615 -17.45 32.34 -2.37
N ALA A 616 -18.22 31.34 -2.82
CA ALA A 616 -18.44 31.10 -4.25
C ALA A 616 -19.13 32.31 -4.93
N LEU A 617 -20.16 32.89 -4.32
CA LEU A 617 -20.85 34.07 -4.85
C LEU A 617 -19.95 35.32 -4.90
N LEU A 618 -19.16 35.55 -3.85
CA LEU A 618 -18.20 36.66 -3.82
C LEU A 618 -17.14 36.52 -4.93
N GLN A 619 -16.61 35.33 -5.13
CA GLN A 619 -15.64 35.05 -6.20
C GLN A 619 -16.28 35.20 -7.60
N TRP A 620 -17.51 34.71 -7.78
CA TRP A 620 -18.26 34.87 -9.03
C TRP A 620 -18.45 36.32 -9.41
N ASN A 621 -18.89 37.16 -8.45
CA ASN A 621 -19.10 38.59 -8.67
C ASN A 621 -17.79 39.32 -9.01
N ASN A 622 -16.67 38.97 -8.35
CA ASN A 622 -15.37 39.54 -8.64
C ASN A 622 -14.85 39.14 -10.02
N THR A 623 -15.10 37.91 -10.44
CA THR A 623 -14.70 37.44 -11.78
C THR A 623 -15.48 38.16 -12.88
N LYS A 624 -16.80 38.37 -12.69
CA LYS A 624 -17.61 39.15 -13.64
C LYS A 624 -17.15 40.60 -13.75
N ARG A 625 -16.78 41.26 -12.64
CA ARG A 625 -16.27 42.64 -12.65
C ARG A 625 -14.90 42.78 -13.33
N ALA A 626 -14.09 41.71 -13.34
CA ALA A 626 -12.79 41.72 -14.01
C ALA A 626 -12.85 41.43 -15.51
N THR A 627 -14.00 40.96 -16.01
CA THR A 627 -14.26 40.69 -17.44
C THR A 627 -15.06 41.82 -18.15
N VAL A 628 -15.57 42.80 -17.43
CA VAL A 628 -16.13 44.07 -17.89
C VAL A 628 -15.06 45.17 -17.75
#